data_bcb5a7d4bdfee8839946866ad5255ee3
#
_entry.id   bcb5a7d4bdfee8839946866ad5255ee3
#
_cell.length_a   1.000
_cell.length_b   1.000
_cell.length_c   1.000
_cell.angle_alpha   90.00
_cell.angle_beta   90.00
_cell.angle_gamma   90.00
#
_symmetry.space_group_name_H-M   'P 1'
#
loop_
_entity.id
_entity.type
_entity.pdbx_description
1 polymer ?
#
loop_
_entity_poly.entity_id
_entity_poly.type
_entity_poly.pdbx_seq_one_letter_code
_entity_poly.pdbx_strand_id
1 'polypeptide(L)'
;MGYRNKSIRHFIESNGQSTSDDDQANCFSKLPALACLYAGHPDYLKIVEQCIRVQQLDKIAMDYGLTAARLLERIILADENQPIEQIMQDLAKDDKLFDKSLQSMNKVNEDDSLHDLIKLLTVQDSSAILSLGNSCHLPGSFNLAAYFVRACQPNTDYQSLIRRAVASTGDNCSRILFVGGCVGALTGAKQIPEEWKKKVVNYDTYEQLAQQIIDARKQLHQ
;
A
#
# COMPACT_ATOMS: atom_id res chain seq x y z
N MET A 1 -17.18 -17.00 13.32
CA MET A 1 -15.81 -17.08 12.79
C MET A 1 -15.67 -15.97 11.77
N GLY A 2 -14.62 -15.12 11.84
CA GLY A 2 -14.45 -13.99 10.92
C GLY A 2 -14.13 -14.42 9.48
N TYR A 3 -14.23 -13.48 8.52
CA TYR A 3 -13.82 -13.70 7.13
C TYR A 3 -12.35 -14.11 7.06
N ARG A 4 -12.05 -15.09 6.23
CA ARG A 4 -10.69 -15.50 5.88
C ARG A 4 -10.54 -15.47 4.37
N ASN A 5 -9.50 -14.80 3.86
CA ASN A 5 -9.21 -14.80 2.44
C ASN A 5 -8.76 -16.20 1.95
N LYS A 6 -8.63 -16.36 0.63
CA LYS A 6 -8.31 -17.64 -0.01
C LYS A 6 -7.00 -18.24 0.52
N SER A 7 -5.93 -17.47 0.57
CA SER A 7 -4.61 -17.95 1.01
C SER A 7 -4.58 -18.33 2.48
N ILE A 8 -5.25 -17.59 3.37
CA ILE A 8 -5.33 -17.94 4.79
C ILE A 8 -6.15 -19.23 4.99
N ARG A 9 -7.26 -19.41 4.27
CA ARG A 9 -8.04 -20.64 4.35
C ARG A 9 -7.21 -21.84 3.91
N HIS A 10 -6.57 -21.72 2.74
CA HIS A 10 -5.70 -22.78 2.22
C HIS A 10 -4.58 -23.12 3.22
N PHE A 11 -3.90 -22.13 3.77
CA PHE A 11 -2.82 -22.31 4.73
C PHE A 11 -3.28 -23.09 5.98
N ILE A 12 -4.47 -22.78 6.51
CA ILE A 12 -5.04 -23.47 7.68
C ILE A 12 -5.46 -24.91 7.32
N GLU A 13 -6.16 -25.09 6.19
CA GLU A 13 -6.70 -26.39 5.75
C GLU A 13 -5.58 -27.35 5.30
N SER A 14 -4.47 -26.83 4.81
CA SER A 14 -3.29 -27.60 4.37
C SER A 14 -2.21 -27.79 5.44
N ASN A 15 -2.48 -27.43 6.71
CA ASN A 15 -1.50 -27.46 7.79
C ASN A 15 -0.22 -26.64 7.50
N GLY A 16 -0.40 -25.43 7.00
CA GLY A 16 0.70 -24.47 6.83
C GLY A 16 1.32 -24.43 5.42
N GLN A 17 0.66 -24.98 4.41
CA GLN A 17 1.14 -24.88 3.03
C GLN A 17 0.65 -23.60 2.37
N SER A 18 1.56 -22.95 1.60
CA SER A 18 1.24 -21.79 0.79
C SER A 18 0.43 -22.17 -0.46
N THR A 19 -0.37 -21.25 -1.00
CA THR A 19 -1.09 -21.45 -2.25
C THR A 19 -0.39 -20.79 -3.43
N SER A 20 -0.34 -21.48 -4.60
CA SER A 20 0.13 -20.93 -5.86
C SER A 20 -0.97 -20.29 -6.71
N ASP A 21 -2.19 -20.24 -6.20
CA ASP A 21 -3.43 -19.88 -6.89
C ASP A 21 -4.12 -18.69 -6.22
N ASP A 22 -3.35 -17.67 -5.81
CA ASP A 22 -3.87 -16.45 -5.16
C ASP A 22 -3.12 -15.22 -5.65
N ASP A 23 -3.69 -14.55 -6.66
CA ASP A 23 -3.20 -13.30 -7.27
C ASP A 23 -3.74 -12.05 -6.58
N GLN A 24 -4.11 -12.13 -5.30
CA GLN A 24 -4.75 -11.03 -4.57
C GLN A 24 -3.74 -10.10 -3.86
N ALA A 25 -4.24 -8.95 -3.46
CA ALA A 25 -3.51 -7.86 -2.80
C ALA A 25 -2.89 -8.21 -1.43
N ASN A 26 -3.11 -9.44 -0.92
CA ASN A 26 -2.51 -9.90 0.34
C ASN A 26 -0.97 -9.81 0.35
N CYS A 27 -0.34 -9.89 -0.82
CA CYS A 27 1.12 -9.79 -0.99
C CYS A 27 1.67 -8.45 -0.52
N PHE A 28 0.93 -7.35 -0.69
CA PHE A 28 1.42 -6.02 -0.31
C PHE A 28 0.72 -5.41 0.91
N SER A 29 -0.43 -5.92 1.34
CA SER A 29 -1.16 -5.35 2.48
C SER A 29 -0.39 -5.38 3.80
N LYS A 30 0.52 -6.33 3.99
CA LYS A 30 1.34 -6.50 5.20
C LYS A 30 2.71 -5.80 5.15
N LEU A 31 3.06 -5.18 4.03
CA LEU A 31 4.38 -4.58 3.83
C LEU A 31 4.72 -3.42 4.76
N PRO A 32 3.77 -2.55 5.20
CA PRO A 32 4.14 -1.39 6.00
C PRO A 32 4.98 -1.72 7.23
N ALA A 33 4.64 -2.77 7.98
CA ALA A 33 5.42 -3.18 9.15
C ALA A 33 6.82 -3.69 8.79
N LEU A 34 6.95 -4.47 7.70
CA LEU A 34 8.24 -4.96 7.21
C LEU A 34 9.13 -3.82 6.71
N ALA A 35 8.56 -2.89 5.95
CA ALA A 35 9.28 -1.74 5.42
C ALA A 35 9.75 -0.81 6.55
N CYS A 36 8.91 -0.57 7.56
CA CYS A 36 9.32 0.20 8.73
C CYS A 36 10.58 -0.37 9.40
N LEU A 37 10.74 -1.69 9.44
CA LEU A 37 11.89 -2.33 10.06
C LEU A 37 13.10 -2.42 9.12
N TYR A 38 12.90 -2.83 7.87
CA TYR A 38 13.97 -3.28 6.97
C TYR A 38 14.26 -2.36 5.78
N ALA A 39 13.51 -1.27 5.54
CA ALA A 39 13.81 -0.39 4.41
C ALA A 39 15.26 0.13 4.46
N GLY A 40 16.01 -0.03 3.37
CA GLY A 40 17.44 0.25 3.27
C GLY A 40 18.37 -0.88 3.73
N HIS A 41 17.85 -1.98 4.27
CA HIS A 41 18.65 -3.17 4.58
C HIS A 41 18.97 -3.96 3.30
N PRO A 42 20.20 -4.46 3.09
CA PRO A 42 20.58 -5.20 1.86
C PRO A 42 19.67 -6.39 1.53
N ASP A 43 19.18 -7.09 2.55
CA ASP A 43 18.30 -8.25 2.39
C ASP A 43 16.80 -7.89 2.36
N TYR A 44 16.41 -6.61 2.34
CA TYR A 44 15.02 -6.20 2.46
C TYR A 44 14.09 -6.94 1.49
N LEU A 45 14.38 -6.92 0.21
CA LEU A 45 13.53 -7.58 -0.79
C LEU A 45 13.48 -9.09 -0.64
N LYS A 46 14.57 -9.72 -0.20
CA LYS A 46 14.61 -11.16 0.12
C LYS A 46 13.71 -11.50 1.32
N ILE A 47 13.72 -10.66 2.34
CA ILE A 47 12.83 -10.80 3.51
C ILE A 47 11.37 -10.64 3.10
N VAL A 48 11.07 -9.64 2.27
CA VAL A 48 9.73 -9.42 1.70
C VAL A 48 9.27 -10.65 0.91
N GLU A 49 10.10 -11.17 0.02
CA GLU A 49 9.81 -12.38 -0.75
C GLU A 49 9.45 -13.56 0.16
N GLN A 50 10.25 -13.81 1.18
CA GLN A 50 9.99 -14.87 2.16
C GLN A 50 8.65 -14.67 2.88
N CYS A 51 8.32 -13.44 3.29
CA CYS A 51 7.05 -13.12 3.92
C CYS A 51 5.84 -13.34 2.99
N ILE A 52 5.97 -13.02 1.71
CA ILE A 52 4.91 -13.29 0.72
C ILE A 52 4.74 -14.81 0.56
N ARG A 53 5.84 -15.54 0.43
CA ARG A 53 5.86 -17.00 0.23
C ARG A 53 5.20 -17.80 1.35
N VAL A 54 5.08 -17.24 2.55
CA VAL A 54 4.35 -17.89 3.65
C VAL A 54 2.89 -18.20 3.26
N GLN A 55 2.28 -17.38 2.41
CA GLN A 55 0.86 -17.52 2.06
C GLN A 55 0.61 -17.65 0.55
N GLN A 56 1.39 -16.94 -0.28
CA GLN A 56 1.16 -16.84 -1.72
C GLN A 56 2.43 -17.24 -2.47
N LEU A 57 2.29 -18.20 -3.41
CA LEU A 57 3.35 -18.61 -4.34
C LEU A 57 3.02 -18.19 -5.78
N ASP A 58 1.88 -17.54 -5.99
CA ASP A 58 1.50 -17.01 -7.30
C ASP A 58 2.54 -16.00 -7.79
N LYS A 59 2.91 -16.12 -9.08
CA LYS A 59 3.96 -15.29 -9.67
C LYS A 59 3.56 -13.81 -9.71
N ILE A 60 2.30 -13.52 -10.04
CA ILE A 60 1.81 -12.13 -10.13
C ILE A 60 1.79 -11.51 -8.73
N ALA A 61 1.35 -12.26 -7.72
CA ALA A 61 1.38 -11.80 -6.33
C ALA A 61 2.81 -11.52 -5.86
N MET A 62 3.77 -12.37 -6.21
CA MET A 62 5.18 -12.17 -5.89
C MET A 62 5.74 -10.91 -6.56
N ASP A 63 5.54 -10.78 -7.86
CA ASP A 63 6.06 -9.67 -8.66
C ASP A 63 5.52 -8.32 -8.16
N TYR A 64 4.19 -8.21 -7.96
CA TYR A 64 3.57 -6.97 -7.45
C TYR A 64 3.86 -6.71 -5.98
N GLY A 65 4.01 -7.75 -5.16
CA GLY A 65 4.44 -7.59 -3.78
C GLY A 65 5.84 -7.00 -3.66
N LEU A 66 6.78 -7.45 -4.47
CA LEU A 66 8.13 -6.89 -4.54
C LEU A 66 8.15 -5.47 -5.11
N THR A 67 7.34 -5.19 -6.13
CA THR A 67 7.19 -3.84 -6.69
C THR A 67 6.61 -2.86 -5.64
N ALA A 68 5.59 -3.28 -4.90
CA ALA A 68 5.02 -2.48 -3.81
C ALA A 68 6.04 -2.22 -2.69
N ALA A 69 6.86 -3.24 -2.37
CA ALA A 69 7.93 -3.09 -1.38
C ALA A 69 8.96 -2.05 -1.81
N ARG A 70 9.40 -2.06 -3.08
CA ARG A 70 10.32 -1.04 -3.61
C ARG A 70 9.74 0.36 -3.56
N LEU A 71 8.45 0.52 -3.88
CA LEU A 71 7.78 1.81 -3.78
C LEU A 71 7.80 2.33 -2.33
N LEU A 72 7.39 1.49 -1.39
CA LEU A 72 7.34 1.89 0.02
C LEU A 72 8.73 2.14 0.61
N GLU A 73 9.73 1.34 0.23
CA GLU A 73 11.13 1.57 0.63
C GLU A 73 11.63 2.93 0.14
N ARG A 74 11.41 3.27 -1.14
CA ARG A 74 11.81 4.57 -1.70
C ARG A 74 11.12 5.73 -1.00
N ILE A 75 9.84 5.58 -0.65
CA ILE A 75 9.10 6.59 0.14
C ILE A 75 9.74 6.78 1.52
N ILE A 76 10.09 5.69 2.22
CA ILE A 76 10.68 5.76 3.57
C ILE A 76 12.10 6.36 3.55
N LEU A 77 12.85 6.13 2.48
CA LEU A 77 14.23 6.58 2.33
C LEU A 77 14.37 7.92 1.60
N ALA A 78 13.26 8.46 1.09
CA ALA A 78 13.25 9.72 0.36
C ALA A 78 13.62 10.90 1.28
N ASP A 79 14.21 11.94 0.69
CA ASP A 79 14.39 13.22 1.36
C ASP A 79 13.04 13.87 1.68
N GLU A 80 12.95 14.61 2.79
CA GLU A 80 11.71 15.20 3.30
C GLU A 80 10.91 16.02 2.25
N ASN A 81 11.59 16.59 1.26
CA ASN A 81 10.96 17.43 0.22
C ASN A 81 10.90 16.76 -1.15
N GLN A 82 11.25 15.48 -1.26
CA GLN A 82 11.21 14.80 -2.54
C GLN A 82 9.77 14.56 -2.97
N PRO A 83 9.33 15.10 -4.14
CA PRO A 83 7.96 14.89 -4.60
C PRO A 83 7.69 13.41 -4.88
N ILE A 84 6.51 12.93 -4.48
CA ILE A 84 6.10 11.53 -4.74
C ILE A 84 6.14 11.18 -6.25
N GLU A 85 5.83 12.14 -7.11
CA GLU A 85 5.92 11.98 -8.56
C GLU A 85 7.34 11.62 -9.01
N GLN A 86 8.36 12.30 -8.46
CA GLN A 86 9.76 12.02 -8.77
C GLN A 86 10.17 10.61 -8.25
N ILE A 87 9.74 10.24 -7.05
CA ILE A 87 10.00 8.91 -6.48
C ILE A 87 9.43 7.82 -7.41
N MET A 88 8.20 8.01 -7.90
CA MET A 88 7.54 7.06 -8.78
C MET A 88 8.18 7.00 -10.17
N GLN A 89 8.57 8.13 -10.74
CA GLN A 89 9.29 8.16 -12.02
C GLN A 89 10.64 7.47 -11.94
N ASP A 90 11.38 7.66 -10.85
CA ASP A 90 12.66 7.00 -10.64
C ASP A 90 12.48 5.49 -10.41
N LEU A 91 11.43 5.07 -9.70
CA LEU A 91 11.12 3.65 -9.58
C LEU A 91 10.77 3.02 -10.94
N ALA A 92 10.01 3.71 -11.78
CA ALA A 92 9.61 3.22 -13.10
C ALA A 92 10.81 2.97 -14.04
N LYS A 93 11.91 3.69 -13.88
CA LYS A 93 13.15 3.45 -14.65
C LYS A 93 13.79 2.10 -14.30
N ASP A 94 13.68 1.66 -13.04
CA ASP A 94 14.34 0.48 -12.51
C ASP A 94 13.39 -0.74 -12.44
N ASP A 95 12.07 -0.51 -12.40
CA ASP A 95 11.05 -1.56 -12.27
C ASP A 95 10.03 -1.50 -13.41
N LYS A 96 10.20 -2.39 -14.40
CA LYS A 96 9.33 -2.46 -15.58
C LYS A 96 7.87 -2.74 -15.26
N LEU A 97 7.59 -3.40 -14.13
CA LEU A 97 6.23 -3.69 -13.71
C LEU A 97 5.58 -2.42 -13.14
N PHE A 98 6.35 -1.65 -12.37
CA PHE A 98 5.91 -0.35 -11.88
C PHE A 98 5.71 0.64 -13.03
N ASP A 99 6.59 0.64 -14.05
CA ASP A 99 6.43 1.47 -15.25
C ASP A 99 5.09 1.20 -15.94
N LYS A 100 4.70 -0.06 -16.12
CA LYS A 100 3.37 -0.42 -16.66
C LYS A 100 2.22 0.10 -15.80
N SER A 101 2.36 0.01 -14.48
CA SER A 101 1.37 0.54 -13.54
C SER A 101 1.29 2.07 -13.63
N LEU A 102 2.41 2.76 -13.73
CA LEU A 102 2.47 4.21 -13.90
C LEU A 102 1.83 4.66 -15.22
N GLN A 103 2.09 3.94 -16.32
CA GLN A 103 1.44 4.18 -17.61
C GLN A 103 -0.07 3.98 -17.54
N SER A 104 -0.55 2.99 -16.79
CA SER A 104 -1.98 2.77 -16.56
C SER A 104 -2.61 3.94 -15.78
N MET A 105 -1.93 4.44 -14.75
CA MET A 105 -2.38 5.63 -14.01
C MET A 105 -2.40 6.90 -14.87
N ASN A 106 -1.44 7.07 -15.79
CA ASN A 106 -1.39 8.23 -16.70
C ASN A 106 -2.53 8.25 -17.73
N LYS A 107 -3.17 7.11 -17.99
CA LYS A 107 -4.35 7.02 -18.87
C LYS A 107 -5.64 7.45 -18.19
N VAL A 108 -5.66 7.53 -16.88
CA VAL A 108 -6.76 8.12 -16.13
C VAL A 108 -6.71 9.62 -16.41
N ASN A 109 -7.66 10.11 -17.19
CA ASN A 109 -7.67 11.48 -17.68
C ASN A 109 -7.60 12.48 -16.52
N GLU A 110 -6.82 13.54 -16.72
CA GLU A 110 -6.72 14.67 -15.79
C GLU A 110 -8.08 15.39 -15.57
N ASP A 111 -9.08 15.18 -16.44
CA ASP A 111 -10.45 15.65 -16.26
C ASP A 111 -11.19 14.99 -15.09
N ASP A 112 -10.74 13.80 -14.63
CA ASP A 112 -11.09 13.31 -13.30
C ASP A 112 -10.25 14.04 -12.24
N SER A 113 -10.10 15.34 -12.42
CA SER A 113 -9.32 16.19 -11.54
C SER A 113 -9.78 16.03 -10.09
N LEU A 114 -8.85 16.18 -9.17
CA LEU A 114 -9.07 16.17 -7.72
C LEU A 114 -10.29 16.97 -7.26
N HIS A 115 -10.79 17.90 -8.07
CA HIS A 115 -11.97 18.74 -7.81
C HIS A 115 -13.31 17.97 -7.95
N ASP A 116 -13.38 16.97 -8.80
CA ASP A 116 -14.57 16.12 -8.96
C ASP A 116 -14.71 15.02 -7.90
N LEU A 117 -13.70 14.85 -7.08
CA LEU A 117 -13.70 13.85 -5.99
C LEU A 117 -14.65 14.21 -4.82
N ILE A 118 -15.08 15.46 -4.71
CA ILE A 118 -16.22 15.82 -3.85
C ILE A 118 -17.52 15.23 -4.45
N LYS A 119 -17.60 15.12 -5.77
CA LYS A 119 -18.65 14.37 -6.47
C LYS A 119 -18.54 12.85 -6.26
N LEU A 120 -17.36 12.28 -6.02
CA LEU A 120 -17.18 10.85 -5.73
C LEU A 120 -17.88 10.40 -4.43
N LEU A 121 -18.09 11.28 -3.49
CA LEU A 121 -18.94 11.01 -2.32
C LEU A 121 -20.44 11.00 -2.67
N THR A 122 -20.83 11.47 -3.87
CA THR A 122 -22.22 11.62 -4.29
C THR A 122 -22.57 10.96 -5.63
N VAL A 123 -21.57 10.48 -6.41
CA VAL A 123 -21.83 9.89 -7.74
C VAL A 123 -20.98 8.64 -7.95
N GLN A 124 -21.63 7.57 -8.32
CA GLN A 124 -21.11 6.22 -8.57
C GLN A 124 -20.16 6.07 -9.79
N ASP A 125 -19.70 7.16 -10.41
CA ASP A 125 -19.01 7.10 -11.71
C ASP A 125 -17.81 8.02 -11.82
N SER A 126 -16.70 7.66 -11.18
CA SER A 126 -15.45 7.95 -11.86
C SER A 126 -14.98 6.65 -12.55
N SER A 127 -15.54 6.41 -13.72
CA SER A 127 -15.21 5.25 -14.57
C SER A 127 -13.71 5.11 -14.81
N ALA A 128 -12.98 6.22 -14.85
CA ALA A 128 -11.54 6.27 -15.06
C ALA A 128 -10.76 5.72 -13.85
N ILE A 129 -11.07 6.12 -12.60
CA ILE A 129 -10.41 5.56 -11.40
C ILE A 129 -10.77 4.07 -11.27
N LEU A 130 -12.03 3.70 -11.50
CA LEU A 130 -12.46 2.31 -11.45
C LEU A 130 -11.84 1.46 -12.56
N SER A 131 -11.44 2.06 -13.67
CA SER A 131 -10.72 1.36 -14.76
C SER A 131 -9.33 0.85 -14.33
N LEU A 132 -8.73 1.43 -13.28
CA LEU A 132 -7.50 0.91 -12.67
C LEU A 132 -7.73 -0.42 -11.95
N GLY A 133 -8.97 -0.70 -11.53
CA GLY A 133 -9.37 -1.93 -10.87
C GLY A 133 -9.50 -1.79 -9.34
N ASN A 134 -10.73 -1.98 -8.84
CA ASN A 134 -11.05 -1.86 -7.40
C ASN A 134 -11.22 -3.21 -6.69
N SER A 135 -11.12 -4.34 -7.41
CA SER A 135 -11.19 -5.68 -6.83
C SER A 135 -9.91 -6.04 -6.05
N CYS A 136 -9.88 -7.20 -5.41
CA CYS A 136 -8.69 -7.69 -4.72
C CYS A 136 -7.61 -8.26 -5.68
N HIS A 137 -7.91 -8.45 -6.97
CA HIS A 137 -7.02 -9.06 -7.94
C HIS A 137 -5.98 -8.09 -8.51
N LEU A 138 -4.78 -8.59 -8.70
CA LEU A 138 -3.67 -7.90 -9.39
C LEU A 138 -3.88 -7.95 -10.91
N PRO A 139 -3.44 -6.94 -11.64
CA PRO A 139 -2.73 -5.73 -11.22
C PRO A 139 -3.61 -4.60 -10.67
N GLY A 140 -4.93 -4.69 -10.85
CA GLY A 140 -5.86 -3.60 -10.59
C GLY A 140 -5.81 -3.10 -9.15
N SER A 141 -5.81 -3.99 -8.17
CA SER A 141 -5.72 -3.63 -6.75
C SER A 141 -4.47 -2.80 -6.43
N PHE A 142 -3.33 -3.13 -7.03
CA PHE A 142 -2.10 -2.37 -6.86
C PHE A 142 -2.14 -1.03 -7.61
N ASN A 143 -2.60 -1.03 -8.86
CA ASN A 143 -2.68 0.19 -9.67
C ASN A 143 -3.53 1.26 -8.97
N LEU A 144 -4.69 0.88 -8.44
CA LEU A 144 -5.54 1.81 -7.71
C LEU A 144 -4.92 2.27 -6.38
N ALA A 145 -4.24 1.39 -5.67
CA ALA A 145 -3.51 1.76 -4.45
C ALA A 145 -2.39 2.77 -4.76
N ALA A 146 -1.56 2.50 -5.77
CA ALA A 146 -0.48 3.37 -6.21
C ALA A 146 -1.00 4.74 -6.71
N TYR A 147 -2.16 4.77 -7.38
CA TYR A 147 -2.83 6.01 -7.77
C TYR A 147 -3.12 6.93 -6.56
N PHE A 148 -3.66 6.38 -5.47
CA PHE A 148 -3.89 7.17 -4.26
C PHE A 148 -2.61 7.59 -3.55
N VAL A 149 -1.56 6.77 -3.58
CA VAL A 149 -0.23 7.16 -3.09
C VAL A 149 0.31 8.34 -3.91
N ARG A 150 0.21 8.29 -5.24
CA ARG A 150 0.61 9.39 -6.15
C ARG A 150 -0.15 10.69 -5.88
N ALA A 151 -1.42 10.60 -5.48
CA ALA A 151 -2.24 11.76 -5.16
C ALA A 151 -1.82 12.47 -3.85
N CYS A 152 -0.87 11.93 -3.10
CA CYS A 152 -0.34 12.55 -1.88
C CYS A 152 0.64 13.67 -2.25
N GLN A 153 0.20 14.91 -2.13
CA GLN A 153 1.01 16.12 -2.32
C GLN A 153 1.44 16.69 -0.96
N PRO A 154 2.42 17.61 -0.89
CA PRO A 154 2.95 18.13 0.38
C PRO A 154 1.90 18.69 1.35
N ASN A 155 0.80 19.23 0.82
CA ASN A 155 -0.30 19.79 1.62
C ASN A 155 -1.54 18.89 1.67
N THR A 156 -1.40 17.61 1.31
CA THR A 156 -2.53 16.69 1.31
C THR A 156 -2.96 16.39 2.74
N ASP A 157 -4.25 16.61 3.03
CA ASP A 157 -4.86 16.16 4.27
C ASP A 157 -4.97 14.63 4.27
N TYR A 158 -4.31 13.99 5.24
CA TYR A 158 -4.30 12.54 5.40
C TYR A 158 -5.72 11.97 5.43
N GLN A 159 -6.59 12.58 6.24
CA GLN A 159 -7.97 12.10 6.42
C GLN A 159 -8.76 12.12 5.11
N SER A 160 -8.69 13.21 4.37
CA SER A 160 -9.39 13.36 3.09
C SER A 160 -8.90 12.34 2.07
N LEU A 161 -7.60 12.14 1.96
CA LEU A 161 -7.02 11.17 1.01
C LEU A 161 -7.45 9.73 1.35
N ILE A 162 -7.39 9.33 2.61
CA ILE A 162 -7.83 8.00 3.04
C ILE A 162 -9.32 7.80 2.80
N ARG A 163 -10.16 8.79 3.12
CA ARG A 163 -11.62 8.72 2.84
C ARG A 163 -11.92 8.54 1.35
N ARG A 164 -11.18 9.22 0.50
CA ARG A 164 -11.29 9.07 -0.96
C ARG A 164 -10.92 7.67 -1.41
N ALA A 165 -9.81 7.13 -0.90
CA ALA A 165 -9.39 5.77 -1.21
C ALA A 165 -10.42 4.73 -0.74
N VAL A 166 -11.10 4.95 0.39
CA VAL A 166 -12.22 4.11 0.87
C VAL A 166 -13.43 4.24 -0.06
N ALA A 167 -13.77 5.45 -0.48
CA ALA A 167 -14.93 5.71 -1.35
C ALA A 167 -14.85 5.02 -2.73
N SER A 168 -13.65 4.63 -3.18
CA SER A 168 -13.43 3.86 -4.41
C SER A 168 -13.99 2.43 -4.35
N THR A 169 -14.57 2.02 -3.23
CA THR A 169 -15.21 0.70 -3.03
C THR A 169 -14.29 -0.50 -3.27
N GLY A 170 -14.85 -1.70 -3.44
CA GLY A 170 -14.07 -2.92 -3.70
C GLY A 170 -13.23 -3.37 -2.50
N ASP A 171 -11.98 -3.80 -2.74
CA ASP A 171 -11.06 -4.24 -1.68
C ASP A 171 -10.45 -3.07 -0.91
N ASN A 172 -11.23 -2.52 0.01
CA ASN A 172 -10.78 -1.43 0.86
C ASN A 172 -9.72 -1.84 1.86
N CYS A 173 -9.81 -3.06 2.43
CA CYS A 173 -8.91 -3.46 3.50
C CYS A 173 -7.45 -3.49 3.03
N SER A 174 -7.13 -4.23 1.97
CA SER A 174 -5.76 -4.35 1.47
C SER A 174 -5.25 -3.02 0.94
N ARG A 175 -6.09 -2.28 0.21
CA ARG A 175 -5.74 -0.97 -0.32
C ARG A 175 -5.38 0.02 0.78
N ILE A 176 -6.22 0.17 1.80
CA ILE A 176 -5.99 1.17 2.86
C ILE A 176 -4.81 0.82 3.75
N LEU A 177 -4.53 -0.45 3.99
CA LEU A 177 -3.31 -0.84 4.70
C LEU A 177 -2.06 -0.33 4.00
N PHE A 178 -1.98 -0.50 2.68
CA PHE A 178 -0.83 -0.05 1.90
C PHE A 178 -0.80 1.48 1.70
N VAL A 179 -1.90 2.07 1.25
CA VAL A 179 -2.02 3.53 1.03
C VAL A 179 -1.79 4.28 2.33
N GLY A 180 -2.41 3.83 3.43
CA GLY A 180 -2.25 4.44 4.75
C GLY A 180 -0.81 4.42 5.25
N GLY A 181 -0.10 3.30 5.01
CA GLY A 181 1.33 3.19 5.32
C GLY A 181 2.19 4.13 4.48
N CYS A 182 1.99 4.17 3.15
CA CYS A 182 2.72 5.07 2.25
C CYS A 182 2.45 6.55 2.56
N VAL A 183 1.19 6.92 2.69
CA VAL A 183 0.79 8.32 2.98
C VAL A 183 1.25 8.73 4.37
N GLY A 184 1.16 7.83 5.37
CA GLY A 184 1.70 8.07 6.70
C GLY A 184 3.21 8.30 6.72
N ALA A 185 3.97 7.58 5.87
CA ALA A 185 5.41 7.81 5.69
C ALA A 185 5.71 9.16 5.03
N LEU A 186 4.88 9.60 4.06
CA LEU A 186 5.03 10.88 3.37
C LEU A 186 4.64 12.10 4.22
N THR A 187 3.60 11.96 5.06
CA THR A 187 3.00 13.10 5.78
C THR A 187 3.32 13.13 7.27
N GLY A 188 3.77 12.01 7.81
CA GLY A 188 4.06 11.83 9.23
C GLY A 188 2.84 11.48 10.09
N ALA A 189 3.08 10.82 11.22
CA ALA A 189 2.05 10.34 12.15
C ALA A 189 1.17 11.45 12.76
N LYS A 190 1.65 12.69 12.78
CA LYS A 190 0.90 13.86 13.30
C LYS A 190 -0.31 14.21 12.43
N GLN A 191 -0.32 13.80 11.16
CA GLN A 191 -1.44 14.04 10.25
C GLN A 191 -2.61 13.05 10.46
N ILE A 192 -2.38 11.96 11.21
CA ILE A 192 -3.46 11.02 11.55
C ILE A 192 -4.39 11.69 12.57
N PRO A 193 -5.71 11.82 12.26
CA PRO A 193 -6.63 12.53 13.14
C PRO A 193 -6.72 11.93 14.54
N GLU A 194 -6.65 12.75 15.57
CA GLU A 194 -6.78 12.31 16.96
C GLU A 194 -8.13 11.60 17.24
N GLU A 195 -9.20 12.03 16.56
CA GLU A 195 -10.52 11.39 16.66
C GLU A 195 -10.51 9.94 16.11
N TRP A 196 -9.64 9.64 15.13
CA TRP A 196 -9.48 8.27 14.63
C TRP A 196 -8.67 7.42 15.60
N LYS A 197 -7.58 7.97 16.13
CA LYS A 197 -6.75 7.28 17.13
C LYS A 197 -7.58 6.85 18.33
N LYS A 198 -8.46 7.74 18.85
CA LYS A 198 -9.37 7.44 19.96
C LYS A 198 -10.39 6.34 19.69
N LYS A 199 -10.69 6.05 18.41
CA LYS A 199 -11.62 4.98 18.02
C LYS A 199 -10.95 3.63 17.82
N VAL A 200 -9.63 3.57 17.74
CA VAL A 200 -8.88 2.33 17.57
C VAL A 200 -8.74 1.65 18.93
N VAL A 201 -9.25 0.42 19.01
CA VAL A 201 -9.10 -0.40 20.22
C VAL A 201 -7.62 -0.69 20.44
N ASN A 202 -7.12 -0.44 21.66
CA ASN A 202 -5.71 -0.64 22.03
C ASN A 202 -4.72 0.23 21.22
N TYR A 203 -5.09 1.46 20.83
CA TYR A 203 -4.23 2.36 20.08
C TYR A 203 -2.83 2.52 20.72
N ASP A 204 -2.77 2.72 22.03
CA ASP A 204 -1.50 2.88 22.77
C ASP A 204 -0.56 1.67 22.60
N THR A 205 -1.12 0.47 22.52
CA THR A 205 -0.33 -0.75 22.26
C THR A 205 0.26 -0.74 20.85
N TYR A 206 -0.51 -0.31 19.85
CA TYR A 206 0.01 -0.19 18.48
C TYR A 206 1.06 0.91 18.34
N GLU A 207 0.89 2.04 19.04
CA GLU A 207 1.89 3.11 19.06
C GLU A 207 3.19 2.65 19.71
N GLN A 208 3.12 1.92 20.83
CA GLN A 208 4.28 1.31 21.48
C GLN A 208 4.99 0.29 20.56
N LEU A 209 4.24 -0.58 19.87
CA LEU A 209 4.80 -1.52 18.92
C LEU A 209 5.48 -0.83 17.74
N ALA A 210 4.90 0.23 17.22
CA ALA A 210 5.50 1.05 16.16
C ALA A 210 6.82 1.67 16.64
N GLN A 211 6.87 2.19 17.87
CA GLN A 211 8.10 2.72 18.45
C GLN A 211 9.18 1.64 18.62
N GLN A 212 8.80 0.44 19.07
CA GLN A 212 9.73 -0.70 19.17
C GLN A 212 10.32 -1.09 17.81
N ILE A 213 9.52 -1.06 16.72
CA ILE A 213 10.01 -1.29 15.37
C ILE A 213 11.04 -0.23 14.97
N ILE A 214 10.77 1.05 15.25
CA ILE A 214 11.69 2.15 14.96
C ILE A 214 13.02 1.97 15.72
N ASP A 215 12.97 1.58 16.98
CA ASP A 215 14.17 1.39 17.80
C ASP A 215 14.96 0.16 17.37
N ALA A 216 14.28 -0.93 17.00
CA ALA A 216 14.93 -2.11 16.41
C ALA A 216 15.59 -1.78 15.06
N ARG A 217 14.94 -0.95 14.21
CA ARG A 217 15.52 -0.47 12.95
C ARG A 217 16.83 0.26 13.16
N LYS A 218 16.92 1.16 14.16
CA LYS A 218 18.14 1.89 14.48
C LYS A 218 19.31 0.95 14.80
N GLN A 219 19.03 -0.19 15.45
CA GLN A 219 20.03 -1.20 15.77
C GLN A 219 20.47 -2.02 14.56
N LEU A 220 19.55 -2.28 13.62
CA LEU A 220 19.84 -3.04 12.39
C LEU A 220 20.70 -2.25 11.38
N HIS A 221 20.71 -0.93 11.45
CA HIS A 221 21.42 -0.05 10.52
C HIS A 221 22.69 0.59 11.14
N GLN A 222 23.13 0.12 12.29
CA GLN A 222 24.41 0.45 12.90
C GLN A 222 25.51 -0.52 12.40
#